data_d92965c9c07b18879e6153ddfe2507b7
#
_entry.id   d92965c9c07b18879e6153ddfe2507b7
#
_cell.length_a   1.000
_cell.length_b   1.000
_cell.length_c   1.000
_cell.angle_alpha   90.00
_cell.angle_beta   90.00
_cell.angle_gamma   90.00
#
_symmetry.space_group_name_H-M   'P 1'
#
loop_
_entity.id
_entity.type
_entity.pdbx_description
1 polymer ?
#
loop_
_entity_poly.entity_id
_entity_poly.type
_entity_poly.pdbx_seq_one_letter_code
_entity_poly.pdbx_strand_id
1 'polypeptide(L)'
;MSPRRLAQSLREQNWTTIFIEFVLLVLGVFLGIQVANWNEDRQLEARRGAALTRLHAESEAAIAYLERRMGVMAGEAELRTEALRRLSDNDWAGADPALMARALDSLQYAPAVSPPRGVYDELISTGLYSELGDPRLRKAVSDYIAQLAYLERQVDFIRARLVARNDGRMFDGATPTFDPGERRQIRTAYDFPALSANPAFVANTVENNAATIAQVDWTRDLLDKARVMCAEIARIEGKPCTAGKEPRK
;
A
#
# COMPACT_ATOMS: atom_id res chain seq x y z
N MET A 1 1.04 -81.37 -4.63
CA MET A 1 0.73 -80.80 -3.29
C MET A 1 -0.77 -80.93 -3.09
N SER A 2 -1.21 -81.68 -2.05
CA SER A 2 -2.63 -81.97 -1.87
C SER A 2 -3.39 -80.80 -1.23
N PRO A 3 -4.57 -80.45 -1.76
CA PRO A 3 -5.39 -79.33 -1.28
C PRO A 3 -5.78 -79.46 0.23
N ARG A 4 -5.73 -80.67 0.78
CA ARG A 4 -6.01 -80.94 2.20
C ARG A 4 -4.97 -80.32 3.17
N ARG A 5 -3.69 -80.19 2.81
CA ARG A 5 -2.65 -79.60 3.66
C ARG A 5 -2.77 -78.10 3.72
N LEU A 6 -3.19 -77.45 2.62
CA LEU A 6 -3.47 -76.01 2.61
C LEU A 6 -4.69 -75.63 3.50
N ALA A 7 -5.76 -76.46 3.43
CA ALA A 7 -6.95 -76.20 4.27
C ALA A 7 -6.68 -76.44 5.78
N GLN A 8 -5.75 -77.34 6.11
CA GLN A 8 -5.40 -77.61 7.50
C GLN A 8 -4.51 -76.49 8.09
N SER A 9 -3.55 -75.93 7.33
CA SER A 9 -2.73 -74.82 7.75
C SER A 9 -3.53 -73.51 7.91
N LEU A 10 -4.59 -73.32 7.12
CA LEU A 10 -5.52 -72.20 7.26
C LEU A 10 -6.42 -72.29 8.50
N ARG A 11 -6.68 -73.53 8.97
CA ARG A 11 -7.53 -73.77 10.14
C ARG A 11 -6.79 -73.66 11.49
N GLU A 12 -5.46 -73.85 11.47
CA GLU A 12 -4.57 -73.64 12.61
C GLU A 12 -4.06 -72.20 12.75
N GLN A 13 -4.37 -71.37 11.79
CA GLN A 13 -3.97 -69.98 11.76
C GLN A 13 -4.76 -69.20 12.83
N ASN A 14 -4.04 -68.66 13.78
CA ASN A 14 -4.56 -67.96 14.95
C ASN A 14 -5.20 -66.63 14.55
N TRP A 15 -6.46 -66.68 14.07
CA TRP A 15 -7.21 -65.50 13.57
C TRP A 15 -7.17 -64.33 14.53
N THR A 16 -7.07 -64.60 15.83
CA THR A 16 -6.95 -63.57 16.89
C THR A 16 -5.64 -62.81 16.77
N THR A 17 -4.54 -63.49 16.47
CA THR A 17 -3.22 -62.86 16.29
C THR A 17 -3.21 -62.00 15.04
N ILE A 18 -3.73 -62.48 13.90
CA ILE A 18 -3.84 -61.73 12.68
C ILE A 18 -4.72 -60.51 12.86
N PHE A 19 -5.83 -60.61 13.59
CA PHE A 19 -6.71 -59.49 13.89
C PHE A 19 -6.02 -58.45 14.76
N ILE A 20 -5.29 -58.85 15.76
CA ILE A 20 -4.51 -57.94 16.64
C ILE A 20 -3.43 -57.23 15.84
N GLU A 21 -2.68 -57.95 15.00
CA GLU A 21 -1.65 -57.35 14.12
C GLU A 21 -2.25 -56.37 13.16
N PHE A 22 -3.40 -56.70 12.54
CA PHE A 22 -4.12 -55.76 11.67
C PHE A 22 -4.58 -54.50 12.39
N VAL A 23 -5.17 -54.64 13.59
CA VAL A 23 -5.60 -53.49 14.38
C VAL A 23 -4.39 -52.62 14.81
N LEU A 24 -3.28 -53.25 15.23
CA LEU A 24 -2.07 -52.49 15.57
C LEU A 24 -1.49 -51.77 14.37
N LEU A 25 -1.50 -52.36 13.17
CA LEU A 25 -1.03 -51.71 11.95
C LEU A 25 -1.92 -50.51 11.59
N VAL A 26 -3.25 -50.65 11.63
CA VAL A 26 -4.20 -49.56 11.37
C VAL A 26 -4.04 -48.45 12.37
N LEU A 27 -3.90 -48.76 13.67
CA LEU A 27 -3.66 -47.81 14.73
C LEU A 27 -2.33 -47.06 14.54
N GLY A 28 -1.27 -47.79 14.17
CA GLY A 28 0.04 -47.19 13.91
C GLY A 28 0.01 -46.18 12.74
N VAL A 29 -0.63 -46.55 11.63
CA VAL A 29 -0.82 -45.65 10.48
C VAL A 29 -1.69 -44.47 10.85
N PHE A 30 -2.80 -44.68 11.54
CA PHE A 30 -3.70 -43.60 11.98
C PHE A 30 -2.98 -42.61 12.93
N LEU A 31 -2.25 -43.11 13.95
CA LEU A 31 -1.47 -42.26 14.83
C LEU A 31 -0.37 -41.49 14.08
N GLY A 32 0.31 -42.14 13.13
CA GLY A 32 1.30 -41.50 12.28
C GLY A 32 0.72 -40.30 11.49
N ILE A 33 -0.46 -40.48 10.88
CA ILE A 33 -1.16 -39.41 10.16
C ILE A 33 -1.57 -38.27 11.13
N GLN A 34 -2.11 -38.61 12.30
CA GLN A 34 -2.53 -37.61 13.29
C GLN A 34 -1.36 -36.77 13.79
N VAL A 35 -0.21 -37.38 14.07
CA VAL A 35 1.01 -36.68 14.47
C VAL A 35 1.53 -35.79 13.34
N ALA A 36 1.51 -36.24 12.11
CA ALA A 36 1.89 -35.44 10.94
C ALA A 36 1.00 -34.20 10.79
N ASN A 37 -0.33 -34.39 10.80
CA ASN A 37 -1.31 -33.32 10.70
C ASN A 37 -1.13 -32.29 11.85
N TRP A 38 -0.98 -32.76 13.08
CA TRP A 38 -0.77 -31.89 14.23
C TRP A 38 0.51 -31.06 14.12
N ASN A 39 1.60 -31.65 13.58
CA ASN A 39 2.83 -30.92 13.37
C ASN A 39 2.69 -29.86 12.25
N GLU A 40 1.96 -30.18 11.16
CA GLU A 40 1.65 -29.24 10.08
C GLU A 40 0.83 -28.05 10.59
N ASP A 41 -0.22 -28.32 11.38
CA ASP A 41 -1.06 -27.26 11.99
C ASP A 41 -0.24 -26.32 12.87
N ARG A 42 0.64 -26.88 13.71
CA ARG A 42 1.52 -26.05 14.56
C ARG A 42 2.49 -25.21 13.74
N GLN A 43 3.04 -25.75 12.68
CA GLN A 43 3.93 -24.99 11.78
C GLN A 43 3.16 -23.88 11.06
N LEU A 44 1.94 -24.16 10.62
CA LEU A 44 1.08 -23.18 9.96
C LEU A 44 0.72 -22.04 10.93
N GLU A 45 0.33 -22.35 12.16
CA GLU A 45 0.04 -21.34 13.19
C GLU A 45 1.28 -20.47 13.50
N ALA A 46 2.46 -21.06 13.60
CA ALA A 46 3.70 -20.32 13.81
C ALA A 46 4.02 -19.38 12.65
N ARG A 47 3.82 -19.84 11.40
CA ARG A 47 3.98 -19.01 10.20
C ARG A 47 2.97 -17.85 10.15
N ARG A 48 1.69 -18.12 10.49
CA ARG A 48 0.64 -17.11 10.59
C ARG A 48 0.99 -16.05 11.63
N GLY A 49 1.40 -16.44 12.82
CA GLY A 49 1.81 -15.52 13.88
C GLY A 49 2.98 -14.63 13.47
N ALA A 50 4.03 -15.21 12.88
CA ALA A 50 5.17 -14.45 12.38
C ALA A 50 4.78 -13.48 11.24
N ALA A 51 3.88 -13.91 10.34
CA ALA A 51 3.39 -13.08 9.26
C ALA A 51 2.54 -11.90 9.77
N LEU A 52 1.68 -12.14 10.77
CA LEU A 52 0.88 -11.08 11.41
C LEU A 52 1.77 -10.03 12.08
N THR A 53 2.79 -10.44 12.81
CA THR A 53 3.74 -9.51 13.46
C THR A 53 4.48 -8.64 12.44
N ARG A 54 4.89 -9.22 11.31
CA ARG A 54 5.53 -8.45 10.22
C ARG A 54 4.52 -7.51 9.53
N LEU A 55 3.30 -7.98 9.29
CA LEU A 55 2.24 -7.16 8.70
C LEU A 55 1.84 -6.01 9.62
N HIS A 56 1.88 -6.21 10.94
CA HIS A 56 1.69 -5.15 11.93
C HIS A 56 2.74 -4.05 11.76
N ALA A 57 4.02 -4.42 11.78
CA ALA A 57 5.12 -3.47 11.59
C ALA A 57 5.04 -2.74 10.24
N GLU A 58 4.68 -3.47 9.15
CA GLU A 58 4.48 -2.85 7.83
C GLU A 58 3.31 -1.87 7.83
N SER A 59 2.19 -2.19 8.50
CA SER A 59 1.04 -1.29 8.59
C SER A 59 1.37 -0.02 9.36
N GLU A 60 2.12 -0.10 10.45
CA GLU A 60 2.61 1.07 11.18
C GLU A 60 3.56 1.93 10.34
N ALA A 61 4.47 1.30 9.61
CA ALA A 61 5.37 2.00 8.68
C ALA A 61 4.60 2.69 7.53
N ALA A 62 3.55 2.04 7.01
CA ALA A 62 2.67 2.61 6.01
C ALA A 62 1.91 3.85 6.53
N ILE A 63 1.35 3.78 7.74
CA ILE A 63 0.68 4.92 8.40
C ILE A 63 1.66 6.06 8.57
N ALA A 64 2.84 5.83 9.15
CA ALA A 64 3.85 6.87 9.35
C ALA A 64 4.33 7.50 8.03
N TYR A 65 4.45 6.72 6.97
CA TYR A 65 4.75 7.21 5.63
C TYR A 65 3.64 8.15 5.13
N LEU A 66 2.38 7.71 5.21
CA LEU A 66 1.22 8.44 4.71
C LEU A 66 0.99 9.74 5.50
N GLU A 67 1.16 9.73 6.82
CA GLU A 67 1.04 10.93 7.66
C GLU A 67 2.10 11.99 7.29
N ARG A 68 3.36 11.58 7.14
CA ARG A 68 4.41 12.51 6.67
C ARG A 68 4.09 13.05 5.29
N ARG A 69 3.59 12.20 4.39
CA ARG A 69 3.22 12.61 3.04
C ARG A 69 2.08 13.62 3.04
N MET A 70 1.05 13.38 3.86
CA MET A 70 -0.08 14.29 4.04
C MET A 70 0.37 15.65 4.58
N GLY A 71 1.31 15.71 5.54
CA GLY A 71 1.86 16.96 6.04
C GLY A 71 2.55 17.80 4.95
N VAL A 72 3.35 17.16 4.09
CA VAL A 72 3.96 17.83 2.93
C VAL A 72 2.90 18.35 1.96
N MET A 73 1.91 17.51 1.62
CA MET A 73 0.85 17.88 0.66
C MET A 73 -0.02 19.04 1.19
N ALA A 74 -0.27 19.12 2.50
CA ALA A 74 -1.01 20.21 3.11
C ALA A 74 -0.27 21.55 2.96
N GLY A 75 1.03 21.61 3.29
CA GLY A 75 1.82 22.83 3.12
C GLY A 75 1.94 23.29 1.66
N GLU A 76 2.05 22.35 0.72
CA GLU A 76 2.03 22.67 -0.70
C GLU A 76 0.64 23.17 -1.17
N ALA A 77 -0.45 22.67 -0.61
CA ALA A 77 -1.80 23.10 -0.96
C ALA A 77 -2.07 24.56 -0.57
N GLU A 78 -1.57 25.01 0.59
CA GLU A 78 -1.68 26.39 1.02
C GLU A 78 -0.95 27.34 0.06
N LEU A 79 0.31 27.00 -0.31
CA LEU A 79 1.10 27.79 -1.27
C LEU A 79 0.42 27.86 -2.65
N ARG A 80 -0.14 26.76 -3.12
CA ARG A 80 -0.87 26.70 -4.41
C ARG A 80 -2.12 27.56 -4.40
N THR A 81 -2.88 27.53 -3.30
CA THR A 81 -4.08 28.35 -3.14
C THR A 81 -3.75 29.84 -3.21
N GLU A 82 -2.68 30.27 -2.55
CA GLU A 82 -2.24 31.67 -2.61
C GLU A 82 -1.76 32.04 -4.01
N ALA A 83 -0.95 31.20 -4.66
CA ALA A 83 -0.49 31.46 -6.03
C ALA A 83 -1.66 31.55 -7.03
N LEU A 84 -2.66 30.66 -6.90
CA LEU A 84 -3.86 30.67 -7.76
C LEU A 84 -4.70 31.93 -7.55
N ARG A 85 -4.90 32.36 -6.31
CA ARG A 85 -5.60 33.60 -5.99
C ARG A 85 -4.91 34.79 -6.68
N ARG A 86 -3.58 34.92 -6.48
CA ARG A 86 -2.78 35.99 -7.09
C ARG A 86 -2.81 35.94 -8.62
N LEU A 87 -2.72 34.77 -9.18
CA LEU A 87 -2.80 34.55 -10.63
C LEU A 87 -4.16 34.99 -11.20
N SER A 88 -5.25 34.67 -10.49
CA SER A 88 -6.61 35.05 -10.91
C SER A 88 -6.88 36.54 -10.77
N ASP A 89 -6.38 37.15 -9.68
CA ASP A 89 -6.58 38.57 -9.40
C ASP A 89 -5.56 39.46 -10.11
N ASN A 90 -4.52 38.89 -10.73
CA ASN A 90 -3.35 39.58 -11.27
C ASN A 90 -2.72 40.52 -10.23
N ASP A 91 -2.69 40.10 -8.97
CA ASP A 91 -2.13 40.89 -7.84
C ASP A 91 -0.88 40.18 -7.30
N TRP A 92 0.27 40.66 -7.68
CA TRP A 92 1.58 40.14 -7.25
C TRP A 92 2.29 41.07 -6.27
N ALA A 93 1.64 42.12 -5.80
CA ALA A 93 2.21 43.04 -4.86
C ALA A 93 2.58 42.34 -3.54
N GLY A 94 3.85 42.48 -3.11
CA GLY A 94 4.35 41.86 -1.89
C GLY A 94 4.47 40.34 -1.91
N ALA A 95 4.24 39.68 -3.06
CA ALA A 95 4.47 38.25 -3.21
C ALA A 95 5.98 37.94 -3.15
N ASP A 96 6.33 36.82 -2.50
CA ASP A 96 7.66 36.24 -2.62
C ASP A 96 7.76 35.47 -3.94
N PRO A 97 8.57 35.91 -4.92
CA PRO A 97 8.64 35.29 -6.22
C PRO A 97 9.12 33.83 -6.16
N ALA A 98 9.99 33.49 -5.21
CA ALA A 98 10.51 32.13 -5.08
C ALA A 98 9.44 31.15 -4.55
N LEU A 99 8.63 31.60 -3.59
CA LEU A 99 7.51 30.80 -3.09
C LEU A 99 6.42 30.62 -4.16
N MET A 100 6.12 31.67 -4.93
CA MET A 100 5.14 31.59 -6.01
C MET A 100 5.62 30.69 -7.16
N ALA A 101 6.88 30.79 -7.55
CA ALA A 101 7.48 29.88 -8.50
C ALA A 101 7.40 28.41 -8.04
N ARG A 102 7.75 28.14 -6.77
CA ARG A 102 7.62 26.81 -6.18
C ARG A 102 6.18 26.29 -6.20
N ALA A 103 5.21 27.15 -5.91
CA ALA A 103 3.80 26.79 -5.98
C ALA A 103 3.38 26.35 -7.39
N LEU A 104 3.75 27.13 -8.41
CA LEU A 104 3.44 26.82 -9.81
C LEU A 104 4.18 25.58 -10.29
N ASP A 105 5.46 25.41 -9.94
CA ASP A 105 6.23 24.20 -10.25
C ASP A 105 5.56 22.94 -9.65
N SER A 106 5.03 23.04 -8.44
CA SER A 106 4.38 21.91 -7.76
C SER A 106 3.12 21.42 -8.45
N LEU A 107 2.50 22.24 -9.31
CA LEU A 107 1.32 21.88 -10.12
C LEU A 107 1.66 21.15 -11.41
N GLN A 108 2.95 21.04 -11.75
CA GLN A 108 3.39 20.42 -13.00
C GLN A 108 3.70 18.92 -12.85
N TYR A 109 3.62 18.37 -11.66
CA TYR A 109 3.87 16.95 -11.41
C TYR A 109 2.99 16.36 -10.32
N ALA A 110 2.63 15.10 -10.47
CA ALA A 110 1.94 14.31 -9.46
C ALA A 110 2.94 13.31 -8.84
N PRO A 111 3.39 13.54 -7.61
CA PRO A 111 4.34 12.63 -6.97
C PRO A 111 3.69 11.30 -6.59
N ALA A 112 4.46 10.21 -6.72
CA ALA A 112 4.01 8.89 -6.31
C ALA A 112 3.72 8.85 -4.80
N VAL A 113 2.73 8.05 -4.44
CA VAL A 113 2.45 7.64 -3.07
C VAL A 113 2.68 6.13 -3.03
N SER A 114 3.78 5.71 -2.41
CA SER A 114 4.24 4.31 -2.41
C SER A 114 4.59 3.90 -0.98
N PRO A 115 3.59 3.60 -0.15
CA PRO A 115 3.83 3.04 1.19
C PRO A 115 4.44 1.64 1.09
N PRO A 116 5.13 1.15 2.13
CA PRO A 116 5.65 -0.21 2.16
C PRO A 116 4.51 -1.23 2.06
N ARG A 117 4.73 -2.30 1.27
CA ARG A 117 3.78 -3.39 1.04
C ARG A 117 4.45 -4.76 0.82
N GLY A 118 5.73 -4.88 1.14
CA GLY A 118 6.51 -6.10 0.86
C GLY A 118 5.99 -7.34 1.58
N VAL A 119 5.51 -7.19 2.81
CA VAL A 119 4.91 -8.29 3.58
C VAL A 119 3.58 -8.73 2.96
N TYR A 120 2.74 -7.79 2.53
CA TYR A 120 1.52 -8.11 1.80
C TYR A 120 1.81 -8.90 0.52
N ASP A 121 2.76 -8.43 -0.29
CA ASP A 121 3.14 -9.09 -1.55
C ASP A 121 3.67 -10.51 -1.28
N GLU A 122 4.43 -10.72 -0.20
CA GLU A 122 4.87 -12.04 0.25
C GLU A 122 3.67 -12.93 0.65
N LEU A 123 2.72 -12.41 1.42
CA LEU A 123 1.52 -13.15 1.83
C LEU A 123 0.71 -13.65 0.63
N ILE A 124 0.57 -12.82 -0.40
CA ILE A 124 -0.12 -13.20 -1.64
C ILE A 124 0.67 -14.27 -2.39
N SER A 125 1.97 -14.05 -2.60
CA SER A 125 2.82 -14.97 -3.39
C SER A 125 2.98 -16.35 -2.75
N THR A 126 2.93 -16.42 -1.42
CA THR A 126 3.03 -17.68 -0.66
C THR A 126 1.68 -18.35 -0.38
N GLY A 127 0.56 -17.70 -0.70
CA GLY A 127 -0.79 -18.20 -0.39
C GLY A 127 -1.20 -18.02 1.08
N LEU A 128 -0.31 -17.53 1.94
CA LEU A 128 -0.60 -17.32 3.37
C LEU A 128 -1.72 -16.29 3.63
N TYR A 129 -2.01 -15.43 2.66
CA TYR A 129 -3.13 -14.49 2.77
C TYR A 129 -4.47 -15.20 3.00
N SER A 130 -4.74 -16.30 2.27
CA SER A 130 -5.96 -17.10 2.44
C SER A 130 -6.03 -17.76 3.83
N GLU A 131 -4.87 -18.00 4.43
CA GLU A 131 -4.68 -18.68 5.70
C GLU A 131 -4.73 -17.73 6.91
N LEU A 132 -4.86 -16.41 6.74
CA LEU A 132 -4.91 -15.44 7.85
C LEU A 132 -6.11 -15.66 8.80
N GLY A 133 -7.06 -16.50 8.43
CA GLY A 133 -8.14 -16.99 9.27
C GLY A 133 -9.25 -15.96 9.57
N ASP A 134 -8.92 -14.79 10.09
CA ASP A 134 -9.89 -13.76 10.49
C ASP A 134 -10.48 -13.02 9.28
N PRO A 135 -11.80 -13.11 9.03
CA PRO A 135 -12.43 -12.47 7.89
C PRO A 135 -12.43 -10.94 7.96
N ARG A 136 -12.42 -10.33 9.17
CA ARG A 136 -12.34 -8.88 9.34
C ARG A 136 -10.97 -8.35 8.93
N LEU A 137 -9.91 -9.04 9.36
CA LEU A 137 -8.56 -8.72 8.95
C LEU A 137 -8.40 -8.83 7.44
N ARG A 138 -8.82 -9.95 6.84
CA ARG A 138 -8.74 -10.13 5.38
C ARG A 138 -9.47 -9.02 4.62
N LYS A 139 -10.67 -8.62 5.11
CA LYS A 139 -11.40 -7.50 4.53
C LYS A 139 -10.62 -6.19 4.65
N ALA A 140 -10.08 -5.87 5.81
CA ALA A 140 -9.33 -4.64 6.04
C ALA A 140 -8.07 -4.55 5.17
N VAL A 141 -7.32 -5.65 5.04
CA VAL A 141 -6.16 -5.74 4.13
C VAL A 141 -6.59 -5.56 2.68
N SER A 142 -7.66 -6.24 2.25
CA SER A 142 -8.20 -6.12 0.88
C SER A 142 -8.65 -4.69 0.57
N ASP A 143 -9.35 -4.04 1.50
CA ASP A 143 -9.81 -2.66 1.33
C ASP A 143 -8.63 -1.68 1.22
N TYR A 144 -7.58 -1.86 2.03
CA TYR A 144 -6.37 -1.06 1.97
C TYR A 144 -5.66 -1.20 0.61
N ILE A 145 -5.47 -2.42 0.16
CA ILE A 145 -4.78 -2.69 -1.12
C ILE A 145 -5.62 -2.23 -2.32
N ALA A 146 -6.94 -2.38 -2.27
CA ALA A 146 -7.81 -1.88 -3.31
C ALA A 146 -7.73 -0.34 -3.42
N GLN A 147 -7.69 0.37 -2.28
CA GLN A 147 -7.52 1.81 -2.24
C GLN A 147 -6.12 2.24 -2.73
N LEU A 148 -5.07 1.51 -2.35
CA LEU A 148 -3.72 1.77 -2.85
C LEU A 148 -3.64 1.63 -4.37
N ALA A 149 -4.16 0.54 -4.92
CA ALA A 149 -4.20 0.32 -6.36
C ALA A 149 -5.07 1.35 -7.09
N TYR A 150 -6.15 1.82 -6.47
CA TYR A 150 -6.96 2.91 -7.00
C TYR A 150 -6.14 4.20 -7.06
N LEU A 151 -5.49 4.59 -5.96
CA LEU A 151 -4.66 5.79 -5.89
C LEU A 151 -3.51 5.75 -6.93
N GLU A 152 -2.82 4.63 -7.07
CA GLU A 152 -1.75 4.45 -8.06
C GLU A 152 -2.26 4.73 -9.48
N ARG A 153 -3.40 4.14 -9.87
CA ARG A 153 -4.03 4.38 -11.19
C ARG A 153 -4.44 5.84 -11.40
N GLN A 154 -4.98 6.51 -10.37
CA GLN A 154 -5.36 7.91 -10.46
C GLN A 154 -4.13 8.82 -10.62
N VAL A 155 -3.05 8.55 -9.89
CA VAL A 155 -1.79 9.29 -10.02
C VAL A 155 -1.20 9.12 -11.41
N ASP A 156 -1.23 7.92 -11.98
CA ASP A 156 -0.76 7.65 -13.34
C ASP A 156 -1.62 8.37 -14.39
N PHE A 157 -2.94 8.42 -14.20
CA PHE A 157 -3.83 9.19 -15.06
C PHE A 157 -3.53 10.70 -15.00
N ILE A 158 -3.30 11.26 -13.79
CA ILE A 158 -2.91 12.67 -13.64
C ILE A 158 -1.59 12.93 -14.36
N ARG A 159 -0.58 12.07 -14.19
CA ARG A 159 0.72 12.19 -14.86
C ARG A 159 0.58 12.17 -16.38
N ALA A 160 -0.20 11.24 -16.91
CA ALA A 160 -0.44 11.16 -18.34
C ALA A 160 -1.08 12.47 -18.88
N ARG A 161 -2.04 13.05 -18.15
CA ARG A 161 -2.64 14.34 -18.49
C ARG A 161 -1.63 15.49 -18.44
N LEU A 162 -0.79 15.53 -17.40
CA LEU A 162 0.24 16.57 -17.27
C LEU A 162 1.24 16.51 -18.44
N VAL A 163 1.69 15.30 -18.81
CA VAL A 163 2.58 15.11 -19.95
C VAL A 163 1.91 15.53 -21.25
N ALA A 164 0.67 15.09 -21.49
CA ALA A 164 -0.06 15.43 -22.73
C ALA A 164 -0.33 16.94 -22.89
N ARG A 165 -0.48 17.66 -21.76
CA ARG A 165 -0.70 19.12 -21.79
C ARG A 165 0.59 19.92 -21.90
N ASN A 166 1.70 19.39 -21.38
CA ASN A 166 3.02 20.01 -21.45
C ASN A 166 3.77 19.69 -22.75
N ASP A 167 3.08 19.12 -23.75
CA ASP A 167 3.66 18.72 -25.04
C ASP A 167 4.19 19.93 -25.81
N GLY A 168 5.38 20.41 -25.42
CA GLY A 168 6.12 21.50 -26.08
C GLY A 168 5.50 22.90 -25.96
N ARG A 169 4.39 23.06 -25.25
CA ARG A 169 3.80 24.37 -24.96
C ARG A 169 4.50 25.02 -23.76
N MET A 170 5.60 25.66 -24.03
CA MET A 170 6.08 26.72 -23.14
C MET A 170 5.04 27.84 -23.21
N PHE A 171 4.37 28.06 -22.08
CA PHE A 171 3.50 29.25 -21.99
C PHE A 171 4.38 30.49 -22.02
N ASP A 172 3.96 31.49 -22.79
CA ASP A 172 4.60 32.80 -22.72
C ASP A 172 4.62 33.27 -21.27
N GLY A 173 5.80 33.58 -20.76
CA GLY A 173 5.99 33.94 -19.34
C GLY A 173 6.48 32.82 -18.42
N ALA A 174 6.71 31.59 -18.92
CA ALA A 174 7.34 30.50 -18.16
C ALA A 174 8.55 29.96 -18.94
N THR A 175 9.77 30.27 -18.51
CA THR A 175 11.01 29.93 -19.20
C THR A 175 11.87 29.02 -18.31
N PRO A 176 12.10 27.74 -18.67
CA PRO A 176 13.06 26.90 -17.97
C PRO A 176 14.49 27.38 -18.22
N THR A 177 15.25 27.49 -17.13
CA THR A 177 16.65 27.89 -17.13
C THR A 177 17.49 26.81 -16.45
N PHE A 178 18.74 26.67 -16.91
CA PHE A 178 19.69 25.78 -16.24
C PHE A 178 20.15 26.38 -14.92
N ASP A 179 19.96 25.65 -13.83
CA ASP A 179 20.43 26.04 -12.50
C ASP A 179 21.14 24.85 -11.82
N PRO A 180 22.49 24.84 -11.73
CA PRO A 180 23.24 23.75 -11.13
C PRO A 180 23.03 23.58 -9.62
N GLY A 181 22.44 24.60 -8.94
CA GLY A 181 22.09 24.54 -7.53
C GLY A 181 20.79 23.78 -7.26
N GLU A 182 19.95 23.60 -8.26
CA GLU A 182 18.70 22.86 -8.13
C GLU A 182 18.92 21.35 -8.34
N ARG A 183 18.19 20.53 -7.58
CA ARG A 183 18.31 19.06 -7.66
C ARG A 183 18.13 18.50 -9.07
N ARG A 184 17.24 19.11 -9.88
CA ARG A 184 16.99 18.73 -11.27
C ARG A 184 17.75 19.57 -12.27
N GLN A 185 18.60 20.49 -11.79
CA GLN A 185 19.36 21.45 -12.59
C GLN A 185 18.48 22.32 -13.51
N ILE A 186 17.23 22.47 -13.17
CA ILE A 186 16.25 23.27 -13.89
C ILE A 186 15.52 24.14 -12.88
N ARG A 187 15.43 25.45 -13.18
CA ARG A 187 14.56 26.42 -12.53
C ARG A 187 13.67 27.04 -13.59
N THR A 188 12.38 27.21 -13.31
CA THR A 188 11.50 27.96 -14.20
C THR A 188 11.44 29.41 -13.76
N ALA A 189 11.80 30.33 -14.66
CA ALA A 189 11.58 31.76 -14.46
C ALA A 189 10.15 32.09 -14.91
N TYR A 190 9.40 32.79 -14.06
CA TYR A 190 8.00 33.12 -14.30
C TYR A 190 7.85 34.65 -14.42
N ASP A 191 7.22 35.09 -15.53
CA ASP A 191 6.65 36.43 -15.67
C ASP A 191 5.20 36.37 -15.18
N PHE A 192 4.98 36.56 -13.88
CA PHE A 192 3.68 36.40 -13.27
C PHE A 192 2.57 37.28 -13.87
N PRO A 193 2.81 38.59 -14.19
CA PRO A 193 1.82 39.40 -14.89
C PRO A 193 1.44 38.85 -16.26
N ALA A 194 2.41 38.42 -17.07
CA ALA A 194 2.15 37.81 -18.38
C ALA A 194 1.32 36.54 -18.27
N LEU A 195 1.63 35.69 -17.27
CA LEU A 195 0.88 34.45 -17.00
C LEU A 195 -0.54 34.72 -16.53
N SER A 196 -0.77 35.74 -15.69
CA SER A 196 -2.12 36.17 -15.28
C SER A 196 -2.96 36.66 -16.45
N ALA A 197 -2.33 37.28 -17.43
CA ALA A 197 -3.00 37.73 -18.66
C ALA A 197 -3.27 36.60 -19.67
N ASN A 198 -2.79 35.36 -19.40
CA ASN A 198 -2.99 34.20 -20.28
C ASN A 198 -4.11 33.29 -19.76
N PRO A 199 -5.36 33.35 -20.32
CA PRO A 199 -6.48 32.57 -19.83
C PRO A 199 -6.26 31.04 -19.91
N ALA A 200 -5.50 30.59 -20.91
CA ALA A 200 -5.20 29.16 -21.07
C ALA A 200 -4.27 28.65 -19.96
N PHE A 201 -3.29 29.47 -19.55
CA PHE A 201 -2.42 29.14 -18.41
C PHE A 201 -3.20 29.12 -17.10
N VAL A 202 -4.03 30.14 -16.86
CA VAL A 202 -4.89 30.19 -15.64
C VAL A 202 -5.79 28.99 -15.57
N ALA A 203 -6.53 28.66 -16.63
CA ALA A 203 -7.42 27.50 -16.67
C ALA A 203 -6.67 26.19 -16.44
N ASN A 204 -5.51 25.98 -17.09
CA ASN A 204 -4.69 24.80 -16.90
C ASN A 204 -4.20 24.66 -15.45
N THR A 205 -3.78 25.76 -14.83
CA THR A 205 -3.30 25.79 -13.45
C THR A 205 -4.41 25.46 -12.45
N VAL A 206 -5.62 25.98 -12.65
CA VAL A 206 -6.82 25.65 -11.85
C VAL A 206 -7.16 24.17 -11.95
N GLU A 207 -7.18 23.59 -13.14
CA GLU A 207 -7.47 22.17 -13.33
C GLU A 207 -6.39 21.26 -12.74
N ASN A 208 -5.11 21.64 -12.82
CA ASN A 208 -4.02 20.89 -12.22
C ASN A 208 -4.12 20.93 -10.67
N ASN A 209 -4.53 22.07 -10.11
CA ASN A 209 -4.77 22.17 -8.67
C ASN A 209 -5.94 21.28 -8.24
N ALA A 210 -7.04 21.23 -8.97
CA ALA A 210 -8.16 20.35 -8.69
C ALA A 210 -7.74 18.87 -8.67
N ALA A 211 -6.90 18.45 -9.64
CA ALA A 211 -6.34 17.10 -9.65
C ALA A 211 -5.45 16.82 -8.43
N THR A 212 -4.69 17.80 -7.96
CA THR A 212 -3.84 17.66 -6.78
C THR A 212 -4.66 17.57 -5.50
N ILE A 213 -5.74 18.34 -5.38
CA ILE A 213 -6.69 18.25 -4.26
C ILE A 213 -7.29 16.84 -4.20
N ALA A 214 -7.75 16.31 -5.33
CA ALA A 214 -8.27 14.96 -5.40
C ALA A 214 -7.22 13.91 -4.95
N GLN A 215 -5.95 14.08 -5.32
CA GLN A 215 -4.87 13.20 -4.85
C GLN A 215 -4.71 13.26 -3.31
N VAL A 216 -4.86 14.44 -2.70
CA VAL A 216 -4.84 14.59 -1.23
C VAL A 216 -5.96 13.77 -0.61
N ASP A 217 -7.18 13.87 -1.12
CA ASP A 217 -8.34 13.16 -0.59
C ASP A 217 -8.17 11.64 -0.71
N TRP A 218 -7.74 11.14 -1.87
CA TRP A 218 -7.46 9.70 -2.04
C TRP A 218 -6.34 9.20 -1.15
N THR A 219 -5.33 10.04 -0.85
CA THR A 219 -4.25 9.69 0.08
C THR A 219 -4.76 9.64 1.51
N ARG A 220 -5.70 10.52 1.88
CA ARG A 220 -6.38 10.50 3.19
C ARG A 220 -7.20 9.23 3.37
N ASP A 221 -7.99 8.86 2.35
CA ASP A 221 -8.75 7.61 2.36
C ASP A 221 -7.85 6.39 2.53
N LEU A 222 -6.69 6.38 1.86
CA LEU A 222 -5.69 5.31 2.01
C LEU A 222 -5.13 5.24 3.43
N LEU A 223 -4.84 6.40 4.05
CA LEU A 223 -4.38 6.47 5.43
C LEU A 223 -5.43 5.89 6.40
N ASP A 224 -6.71 6.21 6.20
CA ASP A 224 -7.79 5.70 7.04
C ASP A 224 -7.94 4.17 6.88
N LYS A 225 -7.80 3.64 5.66
CA LYS A 225 -7.78 2.18 5.44
C LYS A 225 -6.55 1.51 6.09
N ALA A 226 -5.38 2.16 6.06
CA ALA A 226 -4.18 1.67 6.75
C ALA A 226 -4.40 1.59 8.27
N ARG A 227 -5.04 2.60 8.86
CA ARG A 227 -5.38 2.62 10.29
C ARG A 227 -6.36 1.52 10.67
N VAL A 228 -7.40 1.27 9.85
CA VAL A 228 -8.34 0.17 10.06
C VAL A 228 -7.63 -1.18 10.00
N MET A 229 -6.76 -1.38 9.00
CA MET A 229 -5.96 -2.61 8.87
C MET A 229 -5.08 -2.83 10.10
N CYS A 230 -4.35 -1.82 10.53
CA CYS A 230 -3.51 -1.89 11.73
C CYS A 230 -4.34 -2.20 12.99
N ALA A 231 -5.52 -1.59 13.15
CA ALA A 231 -6.41 -1.85 14.29
C ALA A 231 -6.93 -3.30 14.31
N GLU A 232 -7.24 -3.90 13.18
CA GLU A 232 -7.64 -5.30 13.10
C GLU A 232 -6.49 -6.26 13.45
N ILE A 233 -5.27 -5.95 13.02
CA ILE A 233 -4.07 -6.73 13.41
C ILE A 233 -3.85 -6.59 14.93
N ALA A 234 -3.91 -5.37 15.46
CA ALA A 234 -3.75 -5.06 16.88
C ALA A 234 -4.76 -5.84 17.75
N ARG A 235 -6.01 -5.98 17.29
CA ARG A 235 -7.05 -6.75 17.94
C ARG A 235 -6.68 -8.24 18.05
N ILE A 236 -6.05 -8.79 17.02
CA ILE A 236 -5.66 -10.22 16.98
C ILE A 236 -4.41 -10.46 17.82
N GLU A 237 -3.40 -9.60 17.71
CA GLU A 237 -2.13 -9.77 18.44
C GLU A 237 -2.19 -9.30 19.90
N GLY A 238 -3.21 -8.53 20.28
CA GLY A 238 -3.29 -7.90 21.60
C GLY A 238 -2.26 -6.78 21.81
N LYS A 239 -1.66 -6.26 20.74
CA LYS A 239 -0.67 -5.17 20.75
C LYS A 239 -1.26 -3.95 20.08
N PRO A 240 -1.25 -2.76 20.72
CA PRO A 240 -1.82 -1.56 20.13
C PRO A 240 -1.00 -1.10 18.91
N CYS A 241 -1.69 -0.54 17.90
CA CYS A 241 -1.06 0.22 16.84
C CYS A 241 -0.43 1.47 17.42
N THR A 242 0.88 1.65 17.27
CA THR A 242 1.64 2.78 17.83
C THR A 242 1.84 3.91 16.81
N ALA A 243 1.61 3.64 15.53
CA ALA A 243 1.71 4.63 14.48
C ALA A 243 0.72 5.78 14.70
N GLY A 244 1.19 7.01 14.56
CA GLY A 244 0.41 8.23 14.81
C GLY A 244 0.44 8.73 16.25
N LYS A 245 1.13 8.07 17.16
CA LYS A 245 1.50 8.66 18.46
C LYS A 245 2.85 9.35 18.29
N GLU A 246 2.87 10.69 18.47
CA GLU A 246 4.13 11.42 18.57
C GLU A 246 5.06 10.72 19.58
N PRO A 247 6.38 10.56 19.27
CA PRO A 247 7.31 10.07 20.24
C PRO A 247 7.23 10.98 21.46
N ARG A 248 6.83 10.45 22.62
CA ARG A 248 6.91 11.18 23.88
C ARG A 248 8.35 11.62 24.04
N LYS A 249 8.57 12.94 24.01
CA LYS A 249 9.84 13.59 24.32
C LYS A 249 10.25 13.26 25.76
#